data_be91926886c9ed4e5184c6c1b7851efa
#
_entry.id   be91926886c9ed4e5184c6c1b7851efa
#
_cell.length_a   1.000
_cell.length_b   1.000
_cell.length_c   1.000
_cell.angle_alpha   90.00
_cell.angle_beta   90.00
_cell.angle_gamma   90.00
#
_symmetry.space_group_name_H-M   'P 1'
#
loop_
_entity.id
_entity.type
_entity.pdbx_description
1 polymer ?
#
loop_
_entity_poly.entity_id
_entity_poly.type
_entity_poly.pdbx_seq_one_letter_code
_entity_poly.pdbx_strand_id
1 'polypeptide(L)'
;MFENFSLFKRTSELESKIDQFFDKLAEASVIYRLAVRGYLREGASEEFKERLDTVGELETQADSLRRDIEQKLYKNILIPDSRGDVLGLIETADDVLTMFQSSLWAFYIEKPMIHDQFTSGYKHLTNMVIKAVDELALSCQAFFRNPHAVPSHNAKVTLYEKEADKVSSDLKVQIFDSKIKLVEKLHLRDFVNGIDGIADHAEDVADRLSIYAIKRLT
;
A
#
# COMPACT_ATOMS: atom_id res chain seq x y z
N MET A 1 -23.23 31.27 -15.47
CA MET A 1 -23.95 30.04 -15.06
C MET A 1 -23.38 28.76 -15.68
N PHE A 2 -23.02 28.75 -16.99
CA PHE A 2 -22.43 27.58 -17.65
C PHE A 2 -20.99 27.23 -17.22
N GLU A 3 -20.17 28.22 -16.85
CA GLU A 3 -18.78 27.98 -16.38
C GLU A 3 -18.75 27.26 -15.02
N ASN A 4 -19.60 27.65 -14.07
CA ASN A 4 -19.70 26.97 -12.77
C ASN A 4 -20.15 25.51 -12.91
N PHE A 5 -21.06 25.21 -13.82
CA PHE A 5 -21.50 23.83 -14.06
C PHE A 5 -20.37 22.98 -14.69
N SER A 6 -19.57 23.56 -15.57
CA SER A 6 -18.39 22.91 -16.16
C SER A 6 -17.30 22.62 -15.13
N LEU A 7 -17.03 23.56 -14.21
CA LEU A 7 -16.07 23.38 -13.10
C LEU A 7 -16.51 22.29 -12.13
N PHE A 8 -17.79 22.30 -11.72
CA PHE A 8 -18.36 21.24 -10.85
C PHE A 8 -18.22 19.85 -11.46
N LYS A 9 -18.54 19.71 -12.75
CA LYS A 9 -18.39 18.44 -13.46
C LYS A 9 -16.94 17.96 -13.53
N ARG A 10 -15.99 18.87 -13.76
CA ARG A 10 -14.56 18.56 -13.84
C ARG A 10 -13.98 18.15 -12.48
N THR A 11 -14.43 18.78 -11.40
CA THR A 11 -14.03 18.41 -10.03
C THR A 11 -14.56 17.04 -9.67
N SER A 12 -15.83 16.74 -9.97
CA SER A 12 -16.43 15.43 -9.75
C SER A 12 -15.74 14.29 -10.55
N GLU A 13 -15.30 14.56 -11.78
CA GLU A 13 -14.53 13.59 -12.56
C GLU A 13 -13.14 13.33 -11.97
N LEU A 14 -12.49 14.35 -11.43
CA LEU A 14 -11.20 14.21 -10.75
C LEU A 14 -11.34 13.38 -9.49
N GLU A 15 -12.31 13.71 -8.63
CA GLU A 15 -12.61 12.95 -7.41
C GLU A 15 -12.92 11.48 -7.71
N SER A 16 -13.70 11.21 -8.75
CA SER A 16 -13.99 9.83 -9.16
C SER A 16 -12.75 9.05 -9.59
N LYS A 17 -11.78 9.70 -10.26
CA LYS A 17 -10.51 9.04 -10.63
C LYS A 17 -9.62 8.78 -9.43
N ILE A 18 -9.60 9.70 -8.48
CA ILE A 18 -8.88 9.54 -7.21
C ILE A 18 -9.47 8.37 -6.41
N ASP A 19 -10.79 8.28 -6.32
CA ASP A 19 -11.45 7.14 -5.67
C ASP A 19 -11.09 5.81 -6.36
N GLN A 20 -11.16 5.76 -7.70
CA GLN A 20 -10.78 4.57 -8.45
C GLN A 20 -9.32 4.17 -8.21
N PHE A 21 -8.40 5.13 -8.06
CA PHE A 21 -7.01 4.84 -7.74
C PHE A 21 -6.88 4.15 -6.36
N PHE A 22 -7.52 4.68 -5.33
CA PHE A 22 -7.48 4.07 -3.99
C PHE A 22 -8.27 2.76 -3.90
N ASP A 23 -9.29 2.57 -4.73
CA ASP A 23 -9.96 1.28 -4.87
C ASP A 23 -9.00 0.22 -5.45
N LYS A 24 -8.10 0.60 -6.40
CA LYS A 24 -7.07 -0.31 -6.92
C LYS A 24 -6.04 -0.68 -5.85
N LEU A 25 -5.65 0.26 -5.00
CA LEU A 25 -4.78 -0.01 -3.87
C LEU A 25 -5.42 -1.01 -2.89
N ALA A 26 -6.68 -0.81 -2.53
CA ALA A 26 -7.42 -1.70 -1.64
C ALA A 26 -7.62 -3.11 -2.26
N GLU A 27 -7.90 -3.20 -3.56
CA GLU A 27 -8.02 -4.47 -4.28
C GLU A 27 -6.67 -5.22 -4.29
N ALA A 28 -5.57 -4.52 -4.59
CA ALA A 28 -4.22 -5.09 -4.59
C ALA A 28 -3.81 -5.61 -3.20
N SER A 29 -4.19 -4.91 -2.12
CA SER A 29 -3.91 -5.33 -0.74
C SER A 29 -4.52 -6.70 -0.43
N VAL A 30 -5.77 -6.93 -0.87
CA VAL A 30 -6.46 -8.22 -0.70
C VAL A 30 -5.76 -9.32 -1.48
N ILE A 31 -5.42 -9.06 -2.77
CA ILE A 31 -4.74 -10.05 -3.62
C ILE A 31 -3.34 -10.36 -3.11
N TYR A 32 -2.57 -9.36 -2.67
CA TYR A 32 -1.26 -9.55 -2.06
C TYR A 32 -1.33 -10.49 -0.84
N ARG A 33 -2.26 -10.26 0.09
CA ARG A 33 -2.48 -11.14 1.24
C ARG A 33 -2.80 -12.58 0.83
N LEU A 34 -3.64 -12.76 -0.19
CA LEU A 34 -3.99 -14.09 -0.71
C LEU A 34 -2.79 -14.75 -1.38
N ALA A 35 -1.97 -13.99 -2.11
CA ALA A 35 -0.75 -14.48 -2.75
C ALA A 35 0.27 -14.97 -1.72
N VAL A 36 0.60 -14.15 -0.70
CA VAL A 36 1.55 -14.55 0.35
C VAL A 36 1.02 -15.79 1.11
N ARG A 37 -0.27 -15.83 1.47
CA ARG A 37 -0.87 -17.00 2.14
C ARG A 37 -0.83 -18.25 1.26
N GLY A 38 -1.06 -18.12 -0.04
CA GLY A 38 -0.94 -19.20 -1.01
C GLY A 38 0.49 -19.71 -1.10
N TYR A 39 1.46 -18.78 -1.20
CA TYR A 39 2.87 -19.12 -1.20
C TYR A 39 3.31 -19.92 0.04
N LEU A 40 2.88 -19.50 1.21
CA LEU A 40 3.18 -20.18 2.48
C LEU A 40 2.60 -21.61 2.55
N ARG A 41 1.69 -21.96 1.69
CA ARG A 41 1.03 -23.27 1.62
C ARG A 41 1.60 -24.16 0.54
N GLU A 42 1.87 -23.59 -0.65
CA GLU A 42 2.12 -24.32 -1.90
C GLU A 42 3.36 -23.81 -2.66
N GLY A 43 4.07 -22.80 -2.10
CA GLY A 43 5.20 -22.17 -2.78
C GLY A 43 4.76 -21.33 -4.00
N ALA A 44 5.68 -21.19 -4.97
CA ALA A 44 5.44 -20.46 -6.21
C ALA A 44 4.61 -21.28 -7.21
N SER A 45 3.37 -21.59 -6.84
CA SER A 45 2.39 -22.32 -7.66
C SER A 45 1.86 -21.48 -8.82
N GLU A 46 1.10 -22.10 -9.73
CA GLU A 46 0.41 -21.39 -10.83
C GLU A 46 -0.60 -20.38 -10.27
N GLU A 47 -1.34 -20.74 -9.22
CA GLU A 47 -2.27 -19.84 -8.53
C GLU A 47 -1.54 -18.61 -7.91
N PHE A 48 -0.31 -18.80 -7.41
CA PHE A 48 0.53 -17.69 -6.95
C PHE A 48 0.89 -16.75 -8.11
N LYS A 49 1.28 -17.34 -9.25
CA LYS A 49 1.64 -16.56 -10.45
C LYS A 49 0.46 -15.74 -10.99
N GLU A 50 -0.74 -16.33 -11.03
CA GLU A 50 -1.96 -15.62 -11.42
C GLU A 50 -2.24 -14.40 -10.51
N ARG A 51 -2.05 -14.55 -9.20
CA ARG A 51 -2.20 -13.43 -8.25
C ARG A 51 -1.12 -12.36 -8.41
N LEU A 52 0.12 -12.75 -8.66
CA LEU A 52 1.21 -11.82 -8.99
C LEU A 52 0.86 -11.02 -10.25
N ASP A 53 0.38 -11.68 -11.30
CA ASP A 53 -0.01 -11.01 -12.54
C ASP A 53 -1.19 -10.06 -12.30
N THR A 54 -2.18 -10.46 -11.50
CA THR A 54 -3.31 -9.59 -11.10
C THR A 54 -2.84 -8.34 -10.37
N VAL A 55 -1.89 -8.44 -9.43
CA VAL A 55 -1.31 -7.26 -8.75
C VAL A 55 -0.59 -6.36 -9.76
N GLY A 56 0.13 -6.93 -10.73
CA GLY A 56 0.78 -6.16 -11.79
C GLY A 56 -0.20 -5.43 -12.71
N GLU A 57 -1.35 -6.06 -13.01
CA GLU A 57 -2.42 -5.40 -13.76
C GLU A 57 -3.06 -4.24 -12.97
N LEU A 58 -3.27 -4.42 -11.66
CA LEU A 58 -3.81 -3.37 -10.79
C LEU A 58 -2.84 -2.19 -10.66
N GLU A 59 -1.55 -2.43 -10.53
CA GLU A 59 -0.50 -1.40 -10.53
C GLU A 59 -0.52 -0.63 -11.86
N THR A 60 -0.56 -1.31 -12.99
CA THR A 60 -0.63 -0.67 -14.32
C THR A 60 -1.89 0.19 -14.48
N GLN A 61 -3.04 -0.27 -13.98
CA GLN A 61 -4.29 0.50 -13.98
C GLN A 61 -4.19 1.73 -13.07
N ALA A 62 -3.59 1.59 -11.88
CA ALA A 62 -3.38 2.69 -10.93
C ALA A 62 -2.42 3.74 -11.52
N ASP A 63 -1.30 3.33 -12.13
CA ASP A 63 -0.37 4.23 -12.82
C ASP A 63 -1.05 5.02 -13.96
N SER A 64 -1.93 4.38 -14.71
CA SER A 64 -2.74 5.06 -15.73
C SER A 64 -3.68 6.10 -15.12
N LEU A 65 -4.34 5.78 -14.00
CA LEU A 65 -5.20 6.71 -13.26
C LEU A 65 -4.39 7.88 -12.69
N ARG A 66 -3.21 7.62 -12.12
CA ARG A 66 -2.29 8.64 -11.61
C ARG A 66 -1.92 9.64 -12.70
N ARG A 67 -1.50 9.18 -13.87
CA ARG A 67 -1.16 10.05 -15.02
C ARG A 67 -2.36 10.86 -15.50
N ASP A 68 -3.55 10.29 -15.52
CA ASP A 68 -4.79 10.98 -15.87
C ASP A 68 -5.14 12.07 -14.85
N ILE A 69 -4.96 11.80 -13.55
CA ILE A 69 -5.15 12.75 -12.45
C ILE A 69 -4.18 13.92 -12.60
N GLU A 70 -2.88 13.63 -12.80
CA GLU A 70 -1.84 14.62 -13.04
C GLU A 70 -2.20 15.55 -14.21
N GLN A 71 -2.58 14.99 -15.35
CA GLN A 71 -2.96 15.78 -16.51
C GLN A 71 -4.18 16.65 -16.26
N LYS A 72 -5.20 16.16 -15.55
CA LYS A 72 -6.40 16.93 -15.22
C LYS A 72 -6.09 18.07 -14.26
N LEU A 73 -5.24 17.85 -13.25
CA LEU A 73 -4.79 18.87 -12.31
C LEU A 73 -4.04 20.01 -13.00
N TYR A 74 -3.17 19.70 -13.98
CA TYR A 74 -2.42 20.71 -14.72
C TYR A 74 -3.23 21.42 -15.78
N LYS A 75 -4.00 20.69 -16.60
CA LYS A 75 -4.75 21.26 -17.74
C LYS A 75 -5.92 22.16 -17.30
N ASN A 76 -6.56 21.84 -16.20
CA ASN A 76 -7.81 22.51 -15.81
C ASN A 76 -7.63 23.55 -14.68
N ILE A 77 -6.41 23.80 -14.22
CA ILE A 77 -6.12 24.69 -13.08
C ILE A 77 -7.03 24.37 -11.88
N LEU A 78 -7.31 23.08 -11.67
CA LEU A 78 -8.12 22.60 -10.56
C LEU A 78 -7.27 22.61 -9.29
N ILE A 79 -7.86 23.06 -8.18
CA ILE A 79 -7.28 23.06 -6.84
C ILE A 79 -5.87 23.70 -6.81
N PRO A 80 -5.69 24.99 -7.22
CA PRO A 80 -4.35 25.58 -7.37
C PRO A 80 -3.50 25.48 -6.09
N ASP A 81 -4.11 25.75 -4.93
CA ASP A 81 -3.43 25.84 -3.63
C ASP A 81 -3.05 24.45 -3.06
N SER A 82 -3.75 23.39 -3.42
CA SER A 82 -3.52 22.02 -2.93
C SER A 82 -3.00 21.06 -3.99
N ARG A 83 -2.70 21.54 -5.21
CA ARG A 83 -2.28 20.70 -6.33
C ARG A 83 -1.05 19.84 -6.00
N GLY A 84 -0.03 20.47 -5.42
CA GLY A 84 1.21 19.78 -5.03
C GLY A 84 0.97 18.70 -3.97
N ASP A 85 0.09 18.99 -3.01
CA ASP A 85 -0.26 18.04 -1.95
C ASP A 85 -1.01 16.82 -2.53
N VAL A 86 -1.96 17.04 -3.46
CA VAL A 86 -2.69 15.95 -4.13
C VAL A 86 -1.75 15.09 -5.01
N LEU A 87 -0.89 15.74 -5.80
CA LEU A 87 0.08 15.02 -6.63
C LEU A 87 1.04 14.19 -5.77
N GLY A 88 1.64 14.80 -4.75
CA GLY A 88 2.55 14.09 -3.84
C GLY A 88 1.87 12.94 -3.10
N LEU A 89 0.59 13.08 -2.72
CA LEU A 89 -0.17 12.00 -2.09
C LEU A 89 -0.38 10.81 -3.05
N ILE A 90 -0.83 11.07 -4.27
CA ILE A 90 -1.08 10.01 -5.26
C ILE A 90 0.23 9.32 -5.66
N GLU A 91 1.32 10.08 -5.86
CA GLU A 91 2.64 9.55 -6.20
C GLU A 91 3.17 8.62 -5.11
N THR A 92 3.15 9.07 -3.84
CA THR A 92 3.64 8.23 -2.73
C THR A 92 2.73 7.05 -2.42
N ALA A 93 1.43 7.15 -2.66
CA ALA A 93 0.52 6.00 -2.53
C ALA A 93 0.70 4.96 -3.65
N ASP A 94 1.12 5.39 -4.84
CA ASP A 94 1.47 4.51 -5.97
C ASP A 94 2.67 3.60 -5.65
N ASP A 95 3.64 4.13 -4.88
CA ASP A 95 4.79 3.35 -4.41
C ASP A 95 4.37 2.11 -3.60
N VAL A 96 3.27 2.15 -2.85
CA VAL A 96 2.74 0.99 -2.10
C VAL A 96 2.34 -0.15 -3.06
N LEU A 97 1.70 0.17 -4.18
CA LEU A 97 1.35 -0.81 -5.22
C LEU A 97 2.60 -1.44 -5.84
N THR A 98 3.58 -0.60 -6.16
CA THR A 98 4.89 -1.04 -6.68
C THR A 98 5.61 -1.96 -5.67
N MET A 99 5.53 -1.66 -4.37
CA MET A 99 6.10 -2.52 -3.32
C MET A 99 5.40 -3.86 -3.22
N PHE A 100 4.07 -3.93 -3.33
CA PHE A 100 3.33 -5.19 -3.40
C PHE A 100 3.81 -6.05 -4.58
N GLN A 101 3.86 -5.48 -5.77
CA GLN A 101 4.31 -6.18 -6.97
C GLN A 101 5.76 -6.68 -6.83
N SER A 102 6.67 -5.81 -6.40
CA SER A 102 8.09 -6.13 -6.24
C SER A 102 8.31 -7.24 -5.20
N SER A 103 7.57 -7.19 -4.08
CA SER A 103 7.61 -8.24 -3.05
C SER A 103 7.14 -9.60 -3.60
N LEU A 104 6.05 -9.65 -4.36
CA LEU A 104 5.57 -10.90 -4.97
C LEU A 104 6.53 -11.42 -6.05
N TRP A 105 7.16 -10.53 -6.83
CA TRP A 105 8.21 -10.93 -7.77
C TRP A 105 9.42 -11.54 -7.07
N ALA A 106 9.85 -10.99 -5.92
CA ALA A 106 10.91 -11.59 -5.11
C ALA A 106 10.53 -13.02 -4.68
N PHE A 107 9.33 -13.23 -4.16
CA PHE A 107 8.81 -14.58 -3.82
C PHE A 107 8.83 -15.53 -5.02
N TYR A 108 8.43 -15.06 -6.20
CA TYR A 108 8.37 -15.89 -7.40
C TYR A 108 9.75 -16.26 -7.95
N ILE A 109 10.69 -15.31 -7.94
CA ILE A 109 12.04 -15.48 -8.48
C ILE A 109 12.93 -16.26 -7.52
N GLU A 110 12.98 -15.82 -6.25
CA GLU A 110 13.93 -16.32 -5.26
C GLU A 110 13.46 -17.59 -4.55
N LYS A 111 12.16 -17.85 -4.54
CA LYS A 111 11.52 -19.06 -3.99
C LYS A 111 12.02 -19.37 -2.57
N PRO A 112 11.90 -18.45 -1.58
CA PRO A 112 12.38 -18.68 -0.24
C PRO A 112 11.74 -19.92 0.39
N MET A 113 12.56 -20.77 1.02
CA MET A 113 12.08 -21.91 1.77
C MET A 113 11.62 -21.45 3.15
N ILE A 114 10.32 -21.18 3.30
CA ILE A 114 9.75 -20.78 4.57
C ILE A 114 9.33 -22.03 5.34
N HIS A 115 10.08 -22.35 6.42
CA HIS A 115 9.81 -23.51 7.25
C HIS A 115 8.50 -23.32 8.05
N ASP A 116 7.80 -24.43 8.33
CA ASP A 116 6.47 -24.43 9.00
C ASP A 116 6.46 -23.63 10.31
N GLN A 117 7.55 -23.67 11.07
CA GLN A 117 7.70 -22.93 12.32
C GLN A 117 7.60 -21.41 12.17
N PHE A 118 7.88 -20.85 10.98
CA PHE A 118 7.83 -19.41 10.70
C PHE A 118 6.54 -18.97 9.98
N THR A 119 5.78 -19.94 9.45
CA THR A 119 4.58 -19.66 8.64
C THR A 119 3.56 -18.77 9.37
N SER A 120 3.37 -18.99 10.68
CA SER A 120 2.46 -18.17 11.48
C SER A 120 2.93 -16.73 11.61
N GLY A 121 4.26 -16.51 11.77
CA GLY A 121 4.86 -15.17 11.84
C GLY A 121 4.66 -14.40 10.54
N TYR A 122 4.98 -15.02 9.40
CA TYR A 122 4.75 -14.41 8.07
C TYR A 122 3.28 -14.06 7.82
N LYS A 123 2.35 -14.96 8.19
CA LYS A 123 0.90 -14.67 8.08
C LYS A 123 0.48 -13.50 8.94
N HIS A 124 1.00 -13.41 10.16
CA HIS A 124 0.66 -12.34 11.08
C HIS A 124 1.22 -11.01 10.60
N LEU A 125 2.50 -10.97 10.22
CA LEU A 125 3.13 -9.78 9.63
C LEU A 125 2.34 -9.27 8.42
N THR A 126 2.07 -10.13 7.44
CA THR A 126 1.28 -9.77 6.27
C THR A 126 -0.08 -9.19 6.65
N ASN A 127 -0.76 -9.77 7.66
CA ASN A 127 -2.05 -9.24 8.10
C ASN A 127 -1.96 -7.84 8.69
N MET A 128 -0.91 -7.51 9.45
CA MET A 128 -0.73 -6.17 10.02
C MET A 128 -0.43 -5.15 8.94
N VAL A 129 0.47 -5.50 8.02
CA VAL A 129 0.78 -4.68 6.84
C VAL A 129 -0.47 -4.35 6.03
N ILE A 130 -1.31 -5.35 5.73
CA ILE A 130 -2.55 -5.11 4.97
C ILE A 130 -3.51 -4.20 5.73
N LYS A 131 -3.63 -4.34 7.06
CA LYS A 131 -4.46 -3.44 7.86
C LYS A 131 -3.94 -1.99 7.83
N ALA A 132 -2.62 -1.80 7.85
CA ALA A 132 -2.03 -0.46 7.72
C ALA A 132 -2.37 0.15 6.35
N VAL A 133 -2.21 -0.61 5.26
CA VAL A 133 -2.53 -0.14 3.91
C VAL A 133 -4.03 0.10 3.71
N ASP A 134 -4.90 -0.76 4.24
CA ASP A 134 -6.36 -0.58 4.18
C ASP A 134 -6.78 0.73 4.89
N GLU A 135 -6.23 1.03 6.07
CA GLU A 135 -6.50 2.29 6.78
C GLU A 135 -5.88 3.49 6.07
N LEU A 136 -4.72 3.34 5.43
CA LEU A 136 -4.14 4.39 4.58
C LEU A 136 -5.07 4.73 3.42
N ALA A 137 -5.59 3.74 2.69
CA ALA A 137 -6.52 3.95 1.59
C ALA A 137 -7.77 4.72 2.06
N LEU A 138 -8.33 4.34 3.21
CA LEU A 138 -9.46 5.05 3.82
C LEU A 138 -9.09 6.48 4.24
N SER A 139 -7.88 6.70 4.76
CA SER A 139 -7.38 8.03 5.13
C SER A 139 -7.24 8.93 3.91
N CYS A 140 -6.69 8.39 2.82
CA CYS A 140 -6.56 9.10 1.55
C CYS A 140 -7.91 9.49 0.96
N GLN A 141 -8.88 8.58 0.95
CA GLN A 141 -10.25 8.89 0.52
C GLN A 141 -10.92 9.94 1.45
N ALA A 142 -10.69 9.84 2.76
CA ALA A 142 -11.19 10.81 3.74
C ALA A 142 -10.63 12.21 3.50
N PHE A 143 -9.37 12.34 3.09
CA PHE A 143 -8.76 13.63 2.77
C PHE A 143 -9.56 14.42 1.75
N PHE A 144 -10.15 13.77 0.75
CA PHE A 144 -10.96 14.44 -0.26
C PHE A 144 -12.40 14.71 0.18
N ARG A 145 -13.00 13.82 0.99
CA ARG A 145 -14.42 13.83 1.34
C ARG A 145 -14.71 14.42 2.72
N ASN A 146 -13.91 14.08 3.71
CA ASN A 146 -14.06 14.48 5.11
C ASN A 146 -12.69 14.57 5.80
N PRO A 147 -11.92 15.64 5.57
CA PRO A 147 -10.56 15.79 6.12
C PRO A 147 -10.48 15.65 7.65
N HIS A 148 -11.56 15.91 8.38
CA HIS A 148 -11.61 15.72 9.83
C HIS A 148 -11.48 14.24 10.26
N ALA A 149 -11.73 13.28 9.38
CA ALA A 149 -11.56 11.85 9.66
C ALA A 149 -10.12 11.35 9.47
N VAL A 150 -9.28 12.10 8.76
CA VAL A 150 -7.88 11.73 8.47
C VAL A 150 -7.08 11.37 9.74
N PRO A 151 -7.11 12.17 10.83
CA PRO A 151 -6.33 11.83 12.03
C PRO A 151 -6.71 10.48 12.65
N SER A 152 -8.00 10.09 12.57
CA SER A 152 -8.46 8.81 13.10
C SER A 152 -7.94 7.62 12.30
N HIS A 153 -7.93 7.72 10.97
CA HIS A 153 -7.37 6.68 10.10
C HIS A 153 -5.85 6.62 10.23
N ASN A 154 -5.16 7.75 10.22
CA ASN A 154 -3.70 7.80 10.37
C ASN A 154 -3.25 7.20 11.71
N ALA A 155 -3.97 7.45 12.82
CA ALA A 155 -3.67 6.82 14.10
C ALA A 155 -3.74 5.28 14.04
N LYS A 156 -4.60 4.71 13.19
CA LYS A 156 -4.68 3.26 12.99
C LYS A 156 -3.57 2.76 12.05
N VAL A 157 -3.16 3.55 11.04
CA VAL A 157 -1.98 3.21 10.22
C VAL A 157 -0.77 3.04 11.13
N THR A 158 -0.46 4.05 11.96
CA THR A 158 0.64 3.99 12.94
C THR A 158 0.49 2.84 13.95
N LEU A 159 -0.75 2.52 14.37
CA LEU A 159 -0.96 1.37 15.24
C LEU A 159 -0.59 0.05 14.57
N TYR A 160 -1.03 -0.15 13.33
CA TYR A 160 -0.79 -1.40 12.61
C TYR A 160 0.65 -1.53 12.11
N GLU A 161 1.31 -0.40 11.78
CA GLU A 161 2.74 -0.36 11.50
C GLU A 161 3.54 -0.82 12.74
N LYS A 162 3.31 -0.25 13.93
CA LYS A 162 3.98 -0.68 15.19
C LYS A 162 3.75 -2.15 15.54
N GLU A 163 2.56 -2.66 15.24
CA GLU A 163 2.30 -4.10 15.41
C GLU A 163 3.04 -4.93 14.35
N ALA A 164 3.17 -4.46 13.10
CA ALA A 164 3.96 -5.10 12.06
C ALA A 164 5.44 -5.15 12.44
N ASP A 165 6.01 -4.04 12.86
CA ASP A 165 7.38 -3.89 13.36
C ASP A 165 7.70 -4.89 14.49
N LYS A 166 6.79 -4.99 15.47
CA LYS A 166 6.92 -5.94 16.56
C LYS A 166 6.92 -7.38 16.06
N VAL A 167 5.95 -7.74 15.20
CA VAL A 167 5.88 -9.10 14.61
C VAL A 167 7.10 -9.40 13.77
N SER A 168 7.58 -8.44 12.98
CA SER A 168 8.80 -8.50 12.17
C SER A 168 10.02 -8.78 13.04
N SER A 169 10.19 -8.01 14.11
CA SER A 169 11.29 -8.18 15.07
C SER A 169 11.26 -9.55 15.76
N ASP A 170 10.09 -9.97 16.26
CA ASP A 170 9.92 -11.27 16.91
C ASP A 170 10.19 -12.43 15.93
N LEU A 171 9.75 -12.30 14.67
CA LEU A 171 9.99 -13.29 13.63
C LEU A 171 11.47 -13.38 13.26
N LYS A 172 12.16 -12.23 13.14
CA LYS A 172 13.62 -12.19 12.94
C LYS A 172 14.38 -12.88 14.07
N VAL A 173 13.99 -12.66 15.33
CA VAL A 173 14.59 -13.36 16.48
C VAL A 173 14.39 -14.87 16.35
N GLN A 174 13.15 -15.34 16.07
CA GLN A 174 12.87 -16.77 15.87
C GLN A 174 13.70 -17.38 14.74
N ILE A 175 13.87 -16.67 13.62
CA ILE A 175 14.69 -17.13 12.50
C ILE A 175 16.16 -17.27 12.94
N PHE A 176 16.72 -16.26 13.61
CA PHE A 176 18.14 -16.27 13.99
C PHE A 176 18.47 -17.24 15.14
N ASP A 177 17.52 -17.52 16.03
CA ASP A 177 17.66 -18.52 17.09
C ASP A 177 17.46 -19.96 16.61
N SER A 178 16.94 -20.17 15.40
CA SER A 178 16.71 -21.50 14.82
C SER A 178 18.02 -22.19 14.42
N LYS A 179 17.93 -23.48 14.10
CA LYS A 179 19.09 -24.30 13.68
C LYS A 179 19.34 -24.31 12.16
N ILE A 180 18.61 -23.51 11.37
CA ILE A 180 18.82 -23.44 9.93
C ILE A 180 20.15 -22.73 9.61
N LYS A 181 20.65 -22.87 8.38
CA LYS A 181 21.93 -22.29 7.95
C LYS A 181 21.86 -20.75 7.92
N LEU A 182 22.99 -20.09 8.16
CA LEU A 182 23.04 -18.62 8.16
C LEU A 182 22.54 -18.02 6.85
N VAL A 183 22.85 -18.63 5.70
CA VAL A 183 22.37 -18.13 4.39
C VAL A 183 20.85 -18.16 4.29
N GLU A 184 20.19 -19.20 4.83
CA GLU A 184 18.75 -19.27 4.89
C GLU A 184 18.16 -18.22 5.85
N LYS A 185 18.80 -17.99 7.00
CA LYS A 185 18.40 -16.94 7.96
C LYS A 185 18.44 -15.57 7.31
N LEU A 186 19.52 -15.25 6.59
CA LEU A 186 19.65 -13.98 5.89
C LEU A 186 18.58 -13.81 4.81
N HIS A 187 18.38 -14.86 4.01
CA HIS A 187 17.35 -14.87 2.96
C HIS A 187 15.95 -14.66 3.55
N LEU A 188 15.57 -15.40 4.58
CA LEU A 188 14.27 -15.22 5.24
C LEU A 188 14.12 -13.84 5.89
N ARG A 189 15.16 -13.30 6.52
CA ARG A 189 15.16 -11.93 7.06
C ARG A 189 14.84 -10.90 5.98
N ASP A 190 15.40 -11.05 4.78
CA ASP A 190 15.20 -10.10 3.69
C ASP A 190 13.73 -10.10 3.23
N PHE A 191 13.07 -11.25 3.22
CA PHE A 191 11.62 -11.35 2.98
C PHE A 191 10.77 -10.76 4.11
N VAL A 192 11.19 -10.93 5.38
CA VAL A 192 10.53 -10.26 6.50
C VAL A 192 10.62 -8.75 6.33
N ASN A 193 11.81 -8.21 6.06
CA ASN A 193 12.02 -6.78 5.83
C ASN A 193 11.24 -6.25 4.62
N GLY A 194 11.16 -7.03 3.53
CA GLY A 194 10.39 -6.63 2.34
C GLY A 194 8.89 -6.52 2.58
N ILE A 195 8.33 -7.37 3.45
CA ILE A 195 6.91 -7.28 3.83
C ILE A 195 6.69 -6.13 4.81
N ASP A 196 7.55 -5.99 5.81
CA ASP A 196 7.52 -4.97 6.85
C ASP A 196 7.60 -3.56 6.27
N GLY A 197 8.57 -3.32 5.38
CA GLY A 197 8.77 -2.03 4.75
C GLY A 197 7.58 -1.47 3.97
N ILE A 198 6.58 -2.29 3.66
CA ILE A 198 5.31 -1.81 3.07
C ILE A 198 4.49 -1.06 4.13
N ALA A 199 4.50 -1.51 5.40
CA ALA A 199 3.83 -0.81 6.49
C ALA A 199 4.55 0.49 6.87
N ASP A 200 5.89 0.47 6.88
CA ASP A 200 6.73 1.68 7.10
C ASP A 200 6.38 2.74 6.06
N HIS A 201 6.32 2.34 4.78
CA HIS A 201 5.96 3.26 3.71
C HIS A 201 4.53 3.77 3.82
N ALA A 202 3.59 2.94 4.24
CA ALA A 202 2.21 3.36 4.50
C ALA A 202 2.13 4.40 5.63
N GLU A 203 2.95 4.29 6.69
CA GLU A 203 3.06 5.29 7.75
C GLU A 203 3.66 6.59 7.21
N ASP A 204 4.73 6.54 6.41
CA ASP A 204 5.33 7.73 5.77
C ASP A 204 4.31 8.52 4.94
N VAL A 205 3.45 7.83 4.19
CA VAL A 205 2.37 8.46 3.41
C VAL A 205 1.32 9.08 4.35
N ALA A 206 0.94 8.38 5.42
CA ALA A 206 -0.03 8.88 6.39
C ALA A 206 0.47 10.12 7.13
N ASP A 207 1.76 10.19 7.45
CA ASP A 207 2.38 11.35 8.09
C ASP A 207 2.33 12.59 7.18
N ARG A 208 2.66 12.43 5.89
CA ARG A 208 2.52 13.51 4.89
C ARG A 208 1.06 13.93 4.75
N LEU A 209 0.14 12.98 4.72
CA LEU A 209 -1.29 13.23 4.62
C LEU A 209 -1.82 14.04 5.82
N SER A 210 -1.27 13.82 7.03
CA SER A 210 -1.59 14.60 8.22
C SER A 210 -1.28 16.09 8.00
N ILE A 211 -0.13 16.41 7.40
CA ILE A 211 0.26 17.80 7.07
C ILE A 211 -0.70 18.40 6.03
N TYR A 212 -1.02 17.65 4.98
CA TYR A 212 -1.93 18.11 3.94
C TYR A 212 -3.35 18.35 4.45
N ALA A 213 -3.83 17.47 5.36
CA ALA A 213 -5.14 17.65 5.99
C ALA A 213 -5.21 18.90 6.86
N ILE A 214 -4.16 19.22 7.64
CA ILE A 214 -4.07 20.46 8.43
C ILE A 214 -4.16 21.67 7.51
N LYS A 215 -3.36 21.74 6.44
CA LYS A 215 -3.39 22.84 5.48
C LYS A 215 -4.78 23.04 4.84
N ARG A 216 -5.52 21.98 4.64
CA ARG A 216 -6.85 22.05 4.03
C ARG A 216 -7.93 22.53 4.99
N LEU A 217 -7.71 22.40 6.30
CA LEU A 217 -8.65 22.80 7.35
C LEU A 217 -8.40 24.22 7.86
N THR A 218 -7.27 24.85 7.54
CA THR A 218 -6.91 26.24 7.88
C THR A 218 -7.21 27.20 6.75
#